data_08dcc992574aefd84503a0eec5bb5e50
#
_entry.id   08dcc992574aefd84503a0eec5bb5e50
#
_cell.length_a   1.000
_cell.length_b   1.000
_cell.length_c   1.000
_cell.angle_alpha   90.00
_cell.angle_beta   90.00
_cell.angle_gamma   90.00
#
_symmetry.space_group_name_H-M   'P 1'
#
loop_
_entity.id
_entity.type
_entity.pdbx_description
1 polymer ?
#
loop_
_entity_poly.entity_id
_entity_poly.type
_entity_poly.pdbx_seq_one_letter_code
_entity_poly.pdbx_strand_id
1 'polypeptide(L)'
;MGSLLDNKLETIVTALKKQFNPTRLFLYGSRASGTNRPDSDYDFVLVLPKFDSKNRYAIMSQISSKFFQELDVEVQVWIYSQEDFDDWKDEFSSIPETALNTGREIELG
;
A
#
# COMPACT_ATOMS: atom_id res chain seq x y z
N MET A 1 -13.28 4.88 19.05
CA MET A 1 -13.08 4.60 18.29
C MET A 1 -12.57 3.76 18.02
N GLY A 2 -12.96 3.19 18.16
CA GLY A 2 -12.14 2.22 17.69
C GLY A 2 -11.48 2.62 16.49
N SER A 3 -10.34 2.86 16.61
CA SER A 3 -9.57 3.11 15.43
C SER A 3 -9.63 1.86 14.57
N LEU A 4 -9.87 2.01 13.28
CA LEU A 4 -9.72 0.94 12.33
C LEU A 4 -8.26 0.58 12.13
N LEU A 5 -7.35 1.44 12.58
CA LEU A 5 -5.92 1.25 12.43
C LEU A 5 -5.38 0.60 13.70
N ASP A 6 -4.67 -0.51 13.52
CA ASP A 6 -3.83 -1.03 14.60
C ASP A 6 -2.52 -0.23 14.64
N ASN A 7 -1.74 -0.43 15.69
CA ASN A 7 -0.51 0.32 15.89
C ASN A 7 0.51 0.06 14.77
N LYS A 8 0.58 -1.16 14.27
CA LYS A 8 1.52 -1.50 13.20
C LYS A 8 1.10 -0.85 11.89
N LEU A 9 -0.20 -0.89 11.59
CA LEU A 9 -0.72 -0.24 10.39
C LEU A 9 -0.44 1.26 10.41
N GLU A 10 -0.69 1.91 11.52
CA GLU A 10 -0.43 3.34 11.66
C GLU A 10 1.05 3.66 11.45
N THR A 11 1.93 2.85 12.03
CA THR A 11 3.38 3.01 11.86
C THR A 11 3.79 2.88 10.40
N ILE A 12 3.26 1.86 9.71
CA ILE A 12 3.57 1.63 8.30
C ILE A 12 3.10 2.82 7.45
N VAL A 13 1.86 3.24 7.65
CA VAL A 13 1.27 4.36 6.90
C VAL A 13 2.08 5.63 7.10
N THR A 14 2.43 5.94 8.33
CA THR A 14 3.23 7.13 8.64
C THR A 14 4.58 7.09 7.93
N ALA A 15 5.25 5.93 7.96
CA ALA A 15 6.54 5.77 7.31
C ALA A 15 6.44 5.93 5.79
N LEU A 16 5.41 5.35 5.17
CA LEU A 16 5.22 5.46 3.72
C LEU A 16 4.92 6.90 3.29
N LYS A 17 4.08 7.59 4.05
CA LYS A 17 3.76 8.99 3.77
C LYS A 17 5.00 9.87 3.86
N LYS A 18 5.79 9.66 4.90
CA LYS A 18 6.98 10.48 5.15
C LYS A 18 8.07 10.22 4.12
N GLN A 19 8.29 8.95 3.77
CA GLN A 19 9.36 8.55 2.87
C GLN A 19 9.07 8.90 1.43
N PHE A 20 7.83 8.73 0.98
CA PHE A 20 7.49 8.82 -0.43
C PHE A 20 6.64 10.03 -0.81
N ASN A 21 5.96 10.65 0.13
CA ASN A 21 5.06 11.77 -0.14
C ASN A 21 4.10 11.44 -1.30
N PRO A 22 3.30 10.37 -1.17
CA PRO A 22 2.47 9.88 -2.27
C PRO A 22 1.30 10.80 -2.59
N THR A 23 0.76 10.67 -3.81
CA THR A 23 -0.48 11.35 -4.18
C THR A 23 -1.70 10.56 -3.71
N ARG A 24 -1.60 9.23 -3.65
CA ARG A 24 -2.65 8.35 -3.13
C ARG A 24 -2.02 7.14 -2.45
N LEU A 25 -2.74 6.59 -1.49
CA LEU A 25 -2.32 5.39 -0.77
C LEU A 25 -3.56 4.58 -0.43
N PHE A 26 -3.52 3.28 -0.75
CA PHE A 26 -4.63 2.36 -0.48
C PHE A 26 -4.14 1.19 0.34
N LEU A 27 -4.99 0.74 1.27
CA LEU A 27 -4.88 -0.58 1.88
C LEU A 27 -5.83 -1.49 1.12
N TYR A 28 -5.38 -2.69 0.74
CA TYR A 28 -6.26 -3.63 0.06
C TYR A 28 -6.03 -5.05 0.58
N GLY A 29 -6.73 -6.03 0.01
CA GLY A 29 -6.65 -7.40 0.48
C GLY A 29 -7.46 -7.63 1.76
N SER A 30 -7.09 -8.66 2.53
CA SER A 30 -7.89 -9.10 3.68
C SER A 30 -8.02 -8.03 4.76
N ARG A 31 -7.00 -7.20 4.96
CA ARG A 31 -7.07 -6.17 6.00
C ARG A 31 -8.03 -5.03 5.62
N ALA A 32 -8.18 -4.76 4.33
CA ALA A 32 -9.15 -3.77 3.88
C ALA A 32 -10.58 -4.27 4.00
N SER A 33 -10.81 -5.56 3.72
CA SER A 33 -12.15 -6.16 3.78
C SER A 33 -12.56 -6.60 5.17
N GLY A 34 -11.64 -6.58 6.14
CA GLY A 34 -11.93 -7.02 7.51
C GLY A 34 -11.91 -8.52 7.70
N THR A 35 -11.41 -9.27 6.72
CA THR A 35 -11.33 -10.73 6.80
C THR A 35 -9.96 -11.22 7.26
N ASN A 36 -9.10 -10.31 7.68
CA ASN A 36 -7.74 -10.64 8.06
C ASN A 36 -7.68 -11.41 9.37
N ARG A 37 -6.61 -12.19 9.49
CA ARG A 37 -6.17 -12.78 10.75
C ARG A 37 -5.09 -11.89 11.35
N PRO A 38 -4.75 -12.09 12.64
CA PRO A 38 -3.70 -11.26 13.26
C PRO A 38 -2.35 -11.32 12.54
N ASP A 39 -2.06 -12.42 11.86
CA ASP A 39 -0.80 -12.61 11.13
C ASP A 39 -0.91 -12.35 9.63
N SER A 40 -2.04 -11.81 9.17
CA SER A 40 -2.21 -11.49 7.75
C SER A 40 -1.24 -10.39 7.30
N ASP A 41 -0.81 -10.48 6.04
CA ASP A 41 0.03 -9.47 5.42
C ASP A 41 -0.69 -8.14 5.32
N TYR A 42 0.09 -7.07 5.26
CA TYR A 42 -0.42 -5.75 4.92
C TYR A 42 -0.14 -5.51 3.44
N ASP A 43 -1.19 -5.29 2.67
CA ASP A 43 -1.08 -5.04 1.23
C ASP A 43 -1.47 -3.60 0.93
N PHE A 44 -0.56 -2.88 0.28
CA PHE A 44 -0.77 -1.47 -0.05
C PHE A 44 -0.58 -1.22 -1.55
N VAL A 45 -1.26 -0.19 -2.02
CA VAL A 45 -0.95 0.42 -3.31
C VAL A 45 -0.54 1.86 -3.05
N LEU A 46 0.65 2.22 -3.50
CA LEU A 46 1.25 3.53 -3.29
C LEU A 46 1.35 4.22 -4.65
N VAL A 47 0.77 5.40 -4.76
CA VAL A 47 0.79 6.16 -6.01
C VAL A 47 1.66 7.39 -5.82
N LEU A 48 2.68 7.52 -6.66
CA LEU A 48 3.64 8.62 -6.60
C LEU A 48 3.46 9.53 -7.81
N PRO A 49 3.77 10.83 -7.69
CA PRO A 49 3.69 11.74 -8.84
C PRO A 49 4.50 11.24 -10.02
N LYS A 50 5.69 10.71 -9.74
CA LYS A 50 6.58 10.13 -10.74
C LYS A 50 7.25 8.91 -10.15
N PHE A 51 7.38 7.86 -10.97
CA PHE A 51 8.04 6.65 -10.54
C PHE A 51 8.47 5.84 -11.77
N ASP A 52 9.71 5.39 -11.78
CA ASP A 52 10.22 4.53 -12.85
C ASP A 52 9.87 3.08 -12.53
N SER A 53 9.01 2.48 -13.33
CA SER A 53 8.53 1.12 -13.12
C SER A 53 9.65 0.06 -13.14
N LYS A 54 10.78 0.37 -13.74
CA LYS A 54 11.95 -0.53 -13.74
C LYS A 54 12.46 -0.80 -12.33
N ASN A 55 12.25 0.14 -11.42
CA ASN A 55 12.71 0.03 -10.03
C ASN A 55 11.67 -0.60 -9.10
N ARG A 56 10.49 -0.94 -9.62
CA ARG A 56 9.36 -1.37 -8.78
C ARG A 56 9.71 -2.51 -7.84
N TYR A 57 10.20 -3.62 -8.39
CA TYR A 57 10.43 -4.80 -7.56
C TYR A 57 11.58 -4.61 -6.58
N ALA A 58 12.62 -3.89 -6.99
CA ALA A 58 13.74 -3.61 -6.09
C ALA A 58 13.29 -2.79 -4.89
N ILE A 59 12.50 -1.75 -5.12
CA ILE A 59 12.02 -0.87 -4.04
C ILE A 59 10.98 -1.60 -3.18
N MET A 60 10.09 -2.37 -3.80
CA MET A 60 9.13 -3.19 -3.05
C MET A 60 9.84 -4.14 -2.10
N SER A 61 10.89 -4.78 -2.57
CA SER A 61 11.67 -5.70 -1.75
C SER A 61 12.37 -5.00 -0.59
N GLN A 62 12.92 -3.82 -0.84
CA GLN A 62 13.56 -3.02 0.22
C GLN A 62 12.56 -2.64 1.31
N ILE A 63 11.37 -2.20 0.90
CA ILE A 63 10.31 -1.82 1.83
C ILE A 63 9.87 -3.03 2.66
N SER A 64 9.62 -4.16 2.00
CA SER A 64 9.22 -5.38 2.69
C SER A 64 10.24 -5.83 3.71
N SER A 65 11.53 -5.81 3.35
CA SER A 65 12.60 -6.19 4.26
C SER A 65 12.67 -5.27 5.47
N LYS A 66 12.55 -3.97 5.23
CA LYS A 66 12.61 -2.98 6.31
C LYS A 66 11.51 -3.22 7.34
N PHE A 67 10.27 -3.37 6.89
CA PHE A 67 9.17 -3.56 7.82
C PHE A 67 9.22 -4.91 8.51
N PHE A 68 9.69 -5.94 7.81
CA PHE A 68 9.84 -7.25 8.44
C PHE A 68 10.87 -7.17 9.56
N GLN A 69 11.99 -6.50 9.34
CA GLN A 69 13.05 -6.36 10.34
C GLN A 69 12.61 -5.48 11.52
N GLU A 70 11.88 -4.40 11.25
CA GLU A 70 11.52 -3.42 12.28
C GLU A 70 10.26 -3.80 13.06
N LEU A 71 9.27 -4.40 12.39
CA LEU A 71 7.96 -4.65 12.98
C LEU A 71 7.57 -6.13 13.03
N ASP A 72 8.39 -7.00 12.46
CA ASP A 72 8.10 -8.43 12.36
C ASP A 72 6.75 -8.68 11.67
N VAL A 73 6.49 -7.94 10.60
CA VAL A 73 5.28 -8.10 9.79
C VAL A 73 5.64 -8.14 8.32
N GLU A 74 4.85 -8.85 7.54
CA GLU A 74 4.99 -8.86 6.10
C GLU A 74 4.17 -7.72 5.50
N VAL A 75 4.84 -6.87 4.74
CA VAL A 75 4.23 -5.72 4.09
C VAL A 75 4.57 -5.78 2.62
N GLN A 76 3.54 -5.69 1.77
CA GLN A 76 3.74 -5.63 0.34
C GLN A 76 3.19 -4.31 -0.17
N VAL A 77 4.03 -3.53 -0.83
CA VAL A 77 3.64 -2.19 -1.30
C VAL A 77 3.83 -2.15 -2.81
N TRP A 78 2.72 -2.15 -3.54
CA TRP A 78 2.73 -2.01 -4.99
C TRP A 78 2.82 -0.55 -5.34
N ILE A 79 3.87 -0.17 -6.07
CA ILE A 79 4.17 1.23 -6.36
C ILE A 79 3.85 1.53 -7.82
N TYR A 80 3.09 2.60 -8.04
CA TYR A 80 2.72 3.09 -9.36
C TYR A 80 2.98 4.58 -9.45
N SER A 81 3.40 5.06 -10.63
CA SER A 81 3.30 6.48 -10.92
C SER A 81 1.83 6.85 -11.06
N GLN A 82 1.51 8.12 -10.91
CA GLN A 82 0.13 8.60 -11.12
C GLN A 82 -0.34 8.24 -12.53
N GLU A 83 0.54 8.37 -13.52
CA GLU A 83 0.21 8.04 -14.90
C GLU A 83 -0.12 6.56 -15.06
N ASP A 84 0.72 5.69 -14.53
CA ASP A 84 0.49 4.24 -14.62
C ASP A 84 -0.76 3.83 -13.86
N PHE A 85 -0.98 4.42 -12.69
CA PHE A 85 -2.17 4.13 -11.91
C PHE A 85 -3.43 4.50 -12.70
N ASP A 86 -3.44 5.68 -13.34
CA ASP A 86 -4.58 6.13 -14.14
C ASP A 86 -4.79 5.25 -15.37
N ASP A 87 -3.71 4.75 -15.96
CA ASP A 87 -3.81 3.84 -17.10
C ASP A 87 -4.41 2.48 -16.74
N TRP A 88 -4.07 1.97 -15.55
CA TRP A 88 -4.47 0.61 -15.16
C TRP A 88 -5.73 0.54 -14.32
N LYS A 89 -6.19 1.64 -13.75
CA LYS A 89 -7.30 1.63 -12.79
C LYS A 89 -8.61 1.13 -13.36
N ASP A 90 -8.77 1.19 -14.68
CA ASP A 90 -9.98 0.72 -15.37
C ASP A 90 -9.80 -0.67 -16.00
N GLU A 91 -8.61 -1.26 -15.88
CA GLU A 91 -8.33 -2.58 -16.42
C GLU A 91 -8.77 -3.65 -15.43
N PHE A 92 -9.69 -4.50 -15.83
CA PHE A 92 -10.25 -5.54 -14.98
C PHE A 92 -9.17 -6.41 -14.35
N SER A 93 -9.26 -6.61 -13.06
CA SER A 93 -8.35 -7.43 -12.25
C SER A 93 -6.91 -6.89 -12.15
N SER A 94 -6.66 -5.67 -12.58
CA SER A 94 -5.37 -5.04 -12.29
C SER A 94 -5.31 -4.67 -10.81
N ILE A 95 -4.09 -4.47 -10.30
CA ILE A 95 -3.92 -4.06 -8.90
C ILE A 95 -4.54 -2.69 -8.64
N PRO A 96 -4.33 -1.66 -9.49
CA PRO A 96 -5.03 -0.38 -9.30
C PRO A 96 -6.55 -0.49 -9.29
N GLU A 97 -7.12 -1.26 -10.20
CA GLU A 97 -8.57 -1.45 -10.26
C GLU A 97 -9.07 -2.15 -9.00
N THR A 98 -8.39 -3.20 -8.57
CA THR A 98 -8.73 -3.92 -7.35
C THR A 98 -8.68 -3.02 -6.13
N ALA A 99 -7.64 -2.19 -6.02
CA ALA A 99 -7.49 -1.27 -4.90
C ALA A 99 -8.62 -0.23 -4.86
N LEU A 100 -9.01 0.30 -6.02
CA LEU A 100 -10.10 1.28 -6.09
C LEU A 100 -11.45 0.69 -5.72
N ASN A 101 -11.72 -0.54 -6.17
CA ASN A 101 -13.04 -1.15 -6.00
C ASN A 101 -13.20 -1.86 -4.65
N THR A 102 -12.16 -2.47 -4.14
CA THR A 102 -12.24 -3.30 -2.93
C THR A 102 -11.36 -2.84 -1.80
N GLY A 103 -10.43 -1.92 -2.07
CA GLY A 103 -9.54 -1.41 -1.06
C GLY A 103 -10.12 -0.25 -0.30
N ARG A 104 -9.32 0.27 0.62
CA ARG A 104 -9.66 1.45 1.42
C ARG A 104 -8.60 2.50 1.15
N GLU A 105 -9.04 3.64 0.64
CA GLU A 105 -8.12 4.76 0.42
C GLU A 105 -7.81 5.42 1.75
N ILE A 106 -6.53 5.66 2.00
CA ILE A 106 -6.05 6.26 3.24
C ILE A 106 -5.90 7.76 3.02
N GLU A 107 -6.44 8.54 3.95
CA GLU A 107 -6.31 9.99 3.88
C GLU A 107 -4.86 10.39 4.14
N LEU A 108 -4.35 11.30 3.32
CA LEU A 108 -2.97 11.72 3.39
C LEU A 108 -2.75 13.03 4.12
N GLY A 109 -3.81 13.63 4.58
CA GLY A 109 -3.67 14.83 5.39
C GLY A 109 -4.48 15.99 4.94
#